data_0fb10941049403a6bd4d2004ca3fe016
#
_entry.id   0fb10941049403a6bd4d2004ca3fe016
#
_cell.length_a   1.000
_cell.length_b   1.000
_cell.length_c   1.000
_cell.angle_alpha   90.00
_cell.angle_beta   90.00
_cell.angle_gamma   90.00
#
_symmetry.space_group_name_H-M   'P 1'
#
loop_
_entity.id
_entity.type
_entity.pdbx_description
1 polymer ?
#
loop_
_entity_poly.entity_id
_entity_poly.type
_entity_poly.pdbx_seq_one_letter_code
_entity_poly.pdbx_strand_id
1 'polypeptide(L)'
;MTQELVSLTIIMAVAAVSPIVAQLIPGKFIPQTVLLLAAGTALGPYGLGVIEVNDAVKLLNELGMAFLFLLAGYEIDPKRLAGHQGKVGLLTWGITLGLAWLVVTFLPFFTKQGINGVATVIALTTTALGTLMPILKERNLEGTPIGDAIISYGTWGELGPILAMAILLSTRTGWQTMLVLGAFLAICLLCAMLPTKALRTGHRLYRFLTENANTSSQTLMRLTTFLLIFLVTISALFELDAVLGAFAAGFILRYIIPDGSKSLEMKLEGVGYGFLIPVFFVVSGAAINVRAVAGRPALLVAFIVMLMLIRAVPVYVALSLDKRENPLSSHHRVTVALYCTTALPIIVAVTSLAVKVGTMQGDTASTLVAAGAITVFLMPLLGSITYQVADVHPVTAVREIAHTPSDWRTIVLEHAQVRALLHHQDRLKRMAETLESLEKQEGLNGLDSRRAELVERARLEIDRQLKELGLDPQLTTQLPHNYRYPKN
;
A
#
# COMPACT_ATOMS: atom_id res chain seq x y z
N MET A 1 1.03 32.43 -16.03
CA MET A 1 -0.09 32.37 -15.07
C MET A 1 -1.36 31.74 -15.69
N THR A 2 -1.87 32.21 -16.85
CA THR A 2 -3.10 31.64 -17.44
C THR A 2 -2.92 30.17 -17.87
N GLN A 3 -1.78 29.83 -18.50
CA GLN A 3 -1.49 28.50 -19.00
C GLN A 3 -1.22 27.48 -17.86
N GLU A 4 -0.63 27.95 -16.77
CA GLU A 4 -0.44 27.19 -15.52
C GLU A 4 -1.77 26.80 -14.88
N LEU A 5 -2.71 27.76 -14.81
CA LEU A 5 -4.04 27.54 -14.27
C LEU A 5 -4.86 26.62 -15.18
N VAL A 6 -4.69 26.72 -16.52
CA VAL A 6 -5.35 25.80 -17.47
C VAL A 6 -4.89 24.38 -17.25
N SER A 7 -3.56 24.14 -17.20
CA SER A 7 -3.02 22.79 -16.92
C SER A 7 -3.50 22.26 -15.58
N LEU A 8 -3.49 23.09 -14.51
CA LEU A 8 -3.99 22.68 -13.21
C LEU A 8 -5.50 22.39 -13.23
N THR A 9 -6.29 23.18 -13.95
CA THR A 9 -7.73 22.92 -14.10
C THR A 9 -7.99 21.56 -14.75
N ILE A 10 -7.25 21.22 -15.79
CA ILE A 10 -7.36 19.93 -16.48
C ILE A 10 -6.95 18.78 -15.54
N ILE A 11 -5.84 18.94 -14.82
CA ILE A 11 -5.38 17.96 -13.83
C ILE A 11 -6.47 17.74 -12.76
N MET A 12 -7.06 18.81 -12.25
CA MET A 12 -8.12 18.72 -11.24
C MET A 12 -9.43 18.15 -11.80
N ALA A 13 -9.76 18.42 -13.06
CA ALA A 13 -10.90 17.78 -13.71
C ALA A 13 -10.71 16.26 -13.83
N VAL A 14 -9.50 15.81 -14.22
CA VAL A 14 -9.14 14.38 -14.23
C VAL A 14 -9.23 13.80 -12.83
N ALA A 15 -8.72 14.50 -11.82
CA ALA A 15 -8.78 14.08 -10.42
C ALA A 15 -10.23 13.90 -9.93
N ALA A 16 -11.13 14.83 -10.29
CA ALA A 16 -12.53 14.77 -9.90
C ALA A 16 -13.32 13.65 -10.62
N VAL A 17 -12.99 13.38 -11.89
CA VAL A 17 -13.68 12.36 -12.70
C VAL A 17 -13.18 10.94 -12.41
N SER A 18 -11.90 10.77 -12.09
CA SER A 18 -11.27 9.45 -11.90
C SER A 18 -11.97 8.56 -10.86
N PRO A 19 -12.38 9.02 -9.66
CA PRO A 19 -13.09 8.17 -8.71
C PRO A 19 -14.48 7.76 -9.20
N ILE A 20 -15.15 8.61 -9.97
CA ILE A 20 -16.46 8.32 -10.57
C ILE A 20 -16.31 7.21 -11.60
N VAL A 21 -15.31 7.33 -12.49
CA VAL A 21 -15.01 6.30 -13.50
C VAL A 21 -14.61 4.98 -12.84
N ALA A 22 -13.75 5.03 -11.80
CA ALA A 22 -13.34 3.83 -11.06
C ALA A 22 -14.55 3.09 -10.43
N GLN A 23 -15.54 3.83 -9.93
CA GLN A 23 -16.76 3.24 -9.35
C GLN A 23 -17.74 2.70 -10.39
N LEU A 24 -17.77 3.27 -11.60
CA LEU A 24 -18.63 2.82 -12.70
C LEU A 24 -18.12 1.53 -13.36
N ILE A 25 -16.84 1.20 -13.19
CA ILE A 25 -16.27 -0.05 -13.74
C ILE A 25 -16.80 -1.24 -12.92
N PRO A 26 -17.49 -2.21 -13.57
CA PRO A 26 -17.99 -3.39 -12.89
C PRO A 26 -16.87 -4.14 -12.17
N GLY A 27 -17.10 -4.49 -10.89
CA GLY A 27 -16.12 -5.22 -10.09
C GLY A 27 -15.01 -4.36 -9.45
N LYS A 28 -14.99 -3.03 -9.69
CA LYS A 28 -14.00 -2.07 -9.12
C LYS A 28 -12.55 -2.55 -9.27
N PHE A 29 -12.22 -3.15 -10.42
CA PHE A 29 -10.91 -3.77 -10.64
C PHE A 29 -9.80 -2.75 -10.89
N ILE A 30 -10.12 -1.55 -11.36
CA ILE A 30 -9.13 -0.52 -11.71
C ILE A 30 -9.01 0.48 -10.56
N PRO A 31 -7.88 0.53 -9.85
CA PRO A 31 -7.64 1.54 -8.83
C PRO A 31 -7.65 2.95 -9.44
N GLN A 32 -8.15 3.93 -8.70
CA GLN A 32 -8.19 5.34 -9.11
C GLN A 32 -6.81 5.85 -9.54
N THR A 33 -5.74 5.44 -8.86
CA THR A 33 -4.36 5.83 -9.16
C THR A 33 -3.91 5.46 -10.57
N VAL A 34 -4.37 4.31 -11.08
CA VAL A 34 -4.08 3.88 -12.47
C VAL A 34 -4.81 4.76 -13.47
N LEU A 35 -6.07 5.15 -13.20
CA LEU A 35 -6.82 6.06 -14.06
C LEU A 35 -6.18 7.45 -14.11
N LEU A 36 -5.74 7.97 -12.98
CA LEU A 36 -5.03 9.26 -12.90
C LEU A 36 -3.76 9.25 -13.76
N LEU A 37 -2.97 8.19 -13.61
CA LEU A 37 -1.73 8.03 -14.37
C LEU A 37 -1.99 7.84 -15.87
N ALA A 38 -2.97 7.02 -16.26
CA ALA A 38 -3.35 6.80 -17.66
C ALA A 38 -3.87 8.09 -18.31
N ALA A 39 -4.70 8.84 -17.59
CA ALA A 39 -5.19 10.14 -18.07
C ALA A 39 -4.04 11.15 -18.19
N GLY A 40 -3.12 11.19 -17.23
CA GLY A 40 -1.90 12.01 -17.34
C GLY A 40 -1.06 11.66 -18.55
N THR A 41 -0.87 10.36 -18.81
CA THR A 41 -0.15 9.87 -20.01
C THR A 41 -0.85 10.27 -21.30
N ALA A 42 -2.17 10.19 -21.35
CA ALA A 42 -2.95 10.56 -22.54
C ALA A 42 -2.96 12.08 -22.80
N LEU A 43 -3.07 12.89 -21.75
CA LEU A 43 -3.20 14.35 -21.85
C LEU A 43 -1.86 15.08 -21.76
N GLY A 44 -0.79 14.40 -21.36
CA GLY A 44 0.55 14.95 -21.22
C GLY A 44 1.27 15.26 -22.53
N PRO A 45 2.53 15.77 -22.44
CA PRO A 45 3.30 16.21 -23.60
C PRO A 45 3.58 15.13 -24.64
N TYR A 46 3.64 13.86 -24.22
CA TYR A 46 3.87 12.72 -25.11
C TYR A 46 2.58 12.11 -25.67
N GLY A 47 1.41 12.58 -25.21
CA GLY A 47 0.08 12.23 -25.71
C GLY A 47 -0.54 13.36 -26.51
N LEU A 48 -1.64 13.93 -26.00
CA LEU A 48 -2.37 15.03 -26.65
C LEU A 48 -1.73 16.41 -26.44
N GLY A 49 -0.77 16.56 -25.53
CA GLY A 49 -0.08 17.82 -25.24
C GLY A 49 -0.96 18.91 -24.61
N VAL A 50 -2.05 18.52 -23.94
CA VAL A 50 -3.00 19.46 -23.32
C VAL A 50 -2.52 19.91 -21.94
N ILE A 51 -1.81 19.05 -21.22
CA ILE A 51 -1.18 19.34 -19.93
C ILE A 51 0.28 19.75 -20.17
N GLU A 52 0.62 20.98 -19.80
CA GLU A 52 2.00 21.45 -19.75
C GLU A 52 2.56 21.37 -18.32
N VAL A 53 3.72 20.74 -18.20
CA VAL A 53 4.41 20.54 -16.92
C VAL A 53 5.38 21.73 -16.69
N ASN A 54 4.83 22.86 -16.25
CA ASN A 54 5.57 24.05 -15.85
C ASN A 54 6.06 23.97 -14.40
N ASP A 55 6.80 25.00 -13.93
CA ASP A 55 7.41 24.98 -12.60
C ASP A 55 6.39 24.97 -11.45
N ALA A 56 5.23 25.62 -11.64
CA ALA A 56 4.15 25.56 -10.65
C ALA A 56 3.55 24.16 -10.52
N VAL A 57 3.30 23.49 -11.66
CA VAL A 57 2.80 22.10 -11.69
C VAL A 57 3.86 21.14 -11.15
N LYS A 58 5.17 21.37 -11.44
CA LYS A 58 6.26 20.58 -10.85
C LYS A 58 6.30 20.69 -9.34
N LEU A 59 6.20 21.92 -8.78
CA LEU A 59 6.17 22.11 -7.34
C LEU A 59 5.01 21.39 -6.67
N LEU A 60 3.82 21.46 -7.28
CA LEU A 60 2.64 20.72 -6.78
C LEU A 60 2.83 19.21 -6.88
N ASN A 61 3.47 18.72 -7.94
CA ASN A 61 3.85 17.33 -8.08
C ASN A 61 4.81 16.86 -6.98
N GLU A 62 5.84 17.64 -6.68
CA GLU A 62 6.80 17.35 -5.60
C GLU A 62 6.12 17.37 -4.22
N LEU A 63 5.22 18.33 -3.97
CA LEU A 63 4.42 18.36 -2.75
C LEU A 63 3.44 17.16 -2.68
N GLY A 64 2.87 16.76 -3.80
CA GLY A 64 2.01 15.57 -3.88
C GLY A 64 2.77 14.29 -3.55
N MET A 65 3.97 14.14 -4.08
CA MET A 65 4.89 13.06 -3.73
C MET A 65 5.26 13.11 -2.24
N ALA A 66 5.60 14.28 -1.73
CA ALA A 66 5.94 14.46 -0.32
C ALA A 66 4.76 14.12 0.60
N PHE A 67 3.54 14.51 0.27
CA PHE A 67 2.35 14.13 1.03
C PHE A 67 2.08 12.62 0.99
N LEU A 68 2.29 11.98 -0.14
CA LEU A 68 2.16 10.52 -0.26
C LEU A 68 3.12 9.81 0.69
N PHE A 69 4.40 10.22 0.72
CA PHE A 69 5.39 9.61 1.60
C PHE A 69 5.25 10.04 3.08
N LEU A 70 4.68 11.22 3.35
CA LEU A 70 4.25 11.59 4.70
C LEU A 70 3.19 10.59 5.23
N LEU A 71 2.15 10.31 4.44
CA LEU A 71 1.11 9.36 4.81
C LEU A 71 1.68 7.95 4.97
N ALA A 72 2.52 7.51 4.06
CA ALA A 72 3.19 6.22 4.14
C ALA A 72 4.04 6.09 5.42
N GLY A 73 4.82 7.12 5.77
CA GLY A 73 5.57 7.15 7.02
C GLY A 73 4.68 7.16 8.28
N TYR A 74 3.55 7.85 8.22
CA TYR A 74 2.57 7.92 9.32
C TYR A 74 1.84 6.59 9.55
N GLU A 75 1.62 5.79 8.51
CA GLU A 75 0.98 4.47 8.60
C GLU A 75 1.87 3.43 9.31
N ILE A 76 3.18 3.66 9.36
CA ILE A 76 4.12 2.71 9.96
C ILE A 76 4.06 2.76 11.49
N ASP A 77 3.69 1.64 12.10
CA ASP A 77 3.73 1.47 13.55
C ASP A 77 5.14 1.03 14.00
N PRO A 78 5.87 1.89 14.76
CA PRO A 78 7.20 1.55 15.28
C PRO A 78 7.23 0.28 16.15
N LYS A 79 6.13 -0.03 16.84
CA LYS A 79 6.03 -1.24 17.68
C LYS A 79 5.99 -2.51 16.84
N ARG A 80 5.26 -2.48 15.70
CA ARG A 80 5.21 -3.60 14.75
C ARG A 80 6.57 -3.84 14.09
N LEU A 81 7.31 -2.77 13.74
CA LEU A 81 8.67 -2.88 13.19
C LEU A 81 9.65 -3.55 14.15
N ALA A 82 9.57 -3.25 15.45
CA ALA A 82 10.43 -3.86 16.46
C ALA A 82 10.06 -5.32 16.78
N GLY A 83 8.85 -5.74 16.42
CA GLY A 83 8.31 -7.08 16.64
C GLY A 83 8.97 -8.17 15.77
N HIS A 84 8.53 -9.42 15.98
CA HIS A 84 9.03 -10.57 15.21
C HIS A 84 8.78 -10.42 13.71
N GLN A 85 7.56 -10.07 13.31
CA GLN A 85 7.19 -9.87 11.90
C GLN A 85 8.01 -8.77 11.23
N GLY A 86 8.31 -7.67 11.95
CA GLY A 86 9.17 -6.60 11.44
C GLY A 86 10.60 -7.09 11.17
N LYS A 87 11.18 -7.91 12.05
CA LYS A 87 12.52 -8.50 11.86
C LYS A 87 12.56 -9.46 10.67
N VAL A 88 11.55 -10.32 10.53
CA VAL A 88 11.43 -11.22 9.37
C VAL A 88 11.24 -10.41 8.09
N GLY A 89 10.44 -9.35 8.10
CA GLY A 89 10.26 -8.43 6.98
C GLY A 89 11.56 -7.78 6.54
N LEU A 90 12.38 -7.28 7.49
CA LEU A 90 13.71 -6.72 7.22
C LEU A 90 14.65 -7.75 6.57
N LEU A 91 14.72 -8.95 7.14
CA LEU A 91 15.55 -10.02 6.58
C LEU A 91 15.11 -10.39 5.17
N THR A 92 13.79 -10.52 4.96
CA THR A 92 13.21 -10.82 3.64
C THR A 92 13.52 -9.72 2.63
N TRP A 93 13.42 -8.45 3.03
CA TRP A 93 13.80 -7.34 2.16
C TRP A 93 15.29 -7.33 1.84
N GLY A 94 16.16 -7.63 2.82
CA GLY A 94 17.60 -7.75 2.61
C GLY A 94 17.95 -8.87 1.62
N ILE A 95 17.28 -10.03 1.72
CA ILE A 95 17.41 -11.13 0.74
C ILE A 95 16.93 -10.69 -0.64
N THR A 96 15.79 -9.97 -0.71
CA THR A 96 15.26 -9.41 -1.96
C THR A 96 16.27 -8.46 -2.60
N LEU A 97 16.89 -7.57 -1.81
CA LEU A 97 17.91 -6.63 -2.29
C LEU A 97 19.16 -7.36 -2.83
N GLY A 98 19.65 -8.36 -2.11
CA GLY A 98 20.76 -9.20 -2.56
C GLY A 98 20.43 -9.94 -3.85
N LEU A 99 19.23 -10.52 -3.95
CA LEU A 99 18.76 -11.21 -5.15
C LEU A 99 18.63 -10.24 -6.33
N ALA A 100 18.03 -9.06 -6.12
CA ALA A 100 17.92 -8.02 -7.14
C ALA A 100 19.29 -7.59 -7.65
N TRP A 101 20.23 -7.35 -6.73
CA TRP A 101 21.60 -6.98 -7.07
C TRP A 101 22.29 -8.05 -7.92
N LEU A 102 22.19 -9.32 -7.51
CA LEU A 102 22.75 -10.45 -8.23
C LEU A 102 22.14 -10.58 -9.64
N VAL A 103 20.80 -10.53 -9.74
CA VAL A 103 20.09 -10.65 -11.03
C VAL A 103 20.45 -9.49 -11.96
N VAL A 104 20.40 -8.24 -11.48
CA VAL A 104 20.69 -7.05 -12.30
C VAL A 104 22.15 -7.01 -12.76
N THR A 105 23.09 -7.48 -11.92
CA THR A 105 24.53 -7.48 -12.25
C THR A 105 24.91 -8.59 -13.20
N PHE A 106 24.40 -9.81 -12.99
CA PHE A 106 24.85 -10.99 -13.72
C PHE A 106 23.99 -11.37 -14.93
N LEU A 107 22.72 -10.91 -15.01
CA LEU A 107 21.91 -11.21 -16.17
C LEU A 107 22.28 -10.29 -17.36
N PRO A 108 22.76 -10.86 -18.49
CA PRO A 108 23.17 -10.07 -19.67
C PRO A 108 22.08 -9.17 -20.25
N PHE A 109 20.82 -9.49 -19.96
CA PHE A 109 19.66 -8.71 -20.35
C PHE A 109 19.74 -7.26 -19.83
N PHE A 110 19.99 -7.07 -18.53
CA PHE A 110 20.05 -5.75 -17.91
C PHE A 110 21.21 -4.91 -18.43
N THR A 111 22.38 -5.53 -18.64
CA THR A 111 23.54 -4.85 -19.23
C THR A 111 23.27 -4.42 -20.67
N LYS A 112 22.67 -5.29 -21.48
CA LYS A 112 22.32 -4.97 -22.89
C LYS A 112 21.28 -3.85 -23.00
N GLN A 113 20.39 -3.72 -22.03
CA GLN A 113 19.38 -2.66 -21.97
C GLN A 113 19.87 -1.37 -21.31
N GLY A 114 21.10 -1.34 -20.77
CA GLY A 114 21.65 -0.18 -20.06
C GLY A 114 20.97 0.11 -18.73
N ILE A 115 20.41 -0.91 -18.08
CA ILE A 115 19.69 -0.81 -16.80
C ILE A 115 20.30 -1.67 -15.69
N ASN A 116 21.59 -1.95 -15.78
CA ASN A 116 22.35 -2.71 -14.79
C ASN A 116 22.79 -1.88 -13.57
N GLY A 117 22.18 -0.71 -13.37
CA GLY A 117 22.52 0.21 -12.31
C GLY A 117 21.78 -0.04 -10.99
N VAL A 118 22.28 0.59 -9.93
CA VAL A 118 21.73 0.52 -8.56
C VAL A 118 20.27 0.95 -8.50
N ALA A 119 19.86 1.94 -9.29
CA ALA A 119 18.47 2.40 -9.34
C ALA A 119 17.50 1.27 -9.75
N THR A 120 17.89 0.42 -10.72
CA THR A 120 17.09 -0.74 -11.13
C THR A 120 17.02 -1.79 -10.01
N VAL A 121 18.14 -2.03 -9.32
CA VAL A 121 18.16 -2.92 -8.15
C VAL A 121 17.16 -2.45 -7.10
N ILE A 122 17.21 -1.17 -6.71
CA ILE A 122 16.29 -0.61 -5.73
C ILE A 122 14.85 -0.72 -6.22
N ALA A 123 14.57 -0.33 -7.47
CA ALA A 123 13.22 -0.39 -8.05
C ALA A 123 12.59 -1.78 -8.00
N LEU A 124 13.39 -2.85 -8.17
CA LEU A 124 12.93 -4.24 -8.10
C LEU A 124 12.63 -4.74 -6.67
N THR A 125 13.01 -4.00 -5.63
CA THR A 125 12.78 -4.39 -4.23
C THR A 125 11.60 -3.67 -3.58
N THR A 126 10.90 -2.83 -4.35
CA THR A 126 9.89 -1.90 -3.82
C THR A 126 8.52 -2.53 -3.59
N THR A 127 7.84 -2.00 -2.59
CA THR A 127 6.39 -2.17 -2.34
C THR A 127 5.84 -0.80 -1.98
N ALA A 128 4.67 -0.43 -2.49
CA ALA A 128 4.05 0.87 -2.21
C ALA A 128 2.82 0.69 -1.30
N LEU A 129 3.00 0.79 0.01
CA LEU A 129 1.91 0.71 0.98
C LEU A 129 0.90 1.84 0.82
N GLY A 130 1.35 3.06 0.59
CA GLY A 130 0.46 4.20 0.40
C GLY A 130 -0.57 4.02 -0.74
N THR A 131 -0.26 3.20 -1.75
CA THR A 131 -1.24 2.81 -2.79
C THR A 131 -2.01 1.54 -2.44
N LEU A 132 -1.45 0.68 -1.60
CA LEU A 132 -2.09 -0.57 -1.17
C LEU A 132 -3.12 -0.37 -0.06
N MET A 133 -2.88 0.55 0.88
CA MET A 133 -3.77 0.75 2.03
C MET A 133 -5.22 1.06 1.63
N PRO A 134 -5.51 1.97 0.68
CA PRO A 134 -6.88 2.15 0.17
C PRO A 134 -7.49 0.85 -0.37
N ILE A 135 -6.70 0.05 -1.12
CA ILE A 135 -7.16 -1.22 -1.70
C ILE A 135 -7.47 -2.24 -0.59
N LEU A 136 -6.63 -2.32 0.45
CA LEU A 136 -6.87 -3.21 1.59
C LEU A 136 -8.11 -2.79 2.39
N LYS A 137 -8.32 -1.48 2.60
CA LYS A 137 -9.54 -0.93 3.23
C LYS A 137 -10.79 -1.25 2.42
N GLU A 138 -10.79 -0.99 1.11
CA GLU A 138 -11.93 -1.28 0.22
C GLU A 138 -12.29 -2.77 0.17
N ARG A 139 -11.30 -3.65 0.32
CA ARG A 139 -11.48 -5.11 0.30
C ARG A 139 -11.69 -5.73 1.68
N ASN A 140 -11.79 -4.91 2.75
CA ASN A 140 -11.92 -5.35 4.14
C ASN A 140 -10.81 -6.33 4.57
N LEU A 141 -9.59 -6.17 4.06
CA LEU A 141 -8.43 -6.98 4.44
C LEU A 141 -7.67 -6.39 5.62
N GLU A 142 -7.92 -5.13 5.97
CA GLU A 142 -7.32 -4.48 7.15
C GLU A 142 -7.73 -5.19 8.44
N GLY A 143 -6.76 -5.46 9.33
CA GLY A 143 -6.99 -6.21 10.57
C GLY A 143 -7.18 -7.72 10.39
N THR A 144 -7.01 -8.24 9.17
CA THR A 144 -6.95 -9.68 8.92
C THR A 144 -5.50 -10.17 8.93
N PRO A 145 -5.23 -11.47 9.20
CA PRO A 145 -3.87 -12.02 9.15
C PRO A 145 -3.17 -11.78 7.79
N ILE A 146 -3.93 -11.73 6.70
CA ILE A 146 -3.41 -11.43 5.35
C ILE A 146 -3.03 -9.96 5.25
N GLY A 147 -3.91 -9.05 5.68
CA GLY A 147 -3.64 -7.62 5.69
C GLY A 147 -2.45 -7.27 6.59
N ASP A 148 -2.38 -7.85 7.78
CA ASP A 148 -1.25 -7.64 8.71
C ASP A 148 0.08 -8.14 8.11
N ALA A 149 0.08 -9.27 7.39
CA ALA A 149 1.26 -9.75 6.68
C ALA A 149 1.64 -8.80 5.53
N ILE A 150 0.68 -8.35 4.70
CA ILE A 150 0.94 -7.38 3.62
C ILE A 150 1.56 -6.09 4.17
N ILE A 151 1.00 -5.55 5.27
CA ILE A 151 1.51 -4.35 5.93
C ILE A 151 2.94 -4.59 6.44
N SER A 152 3.20 -5.71 7.11
CA SER A 152 4.50 -6.00 7.72
C SER A 152 5.62 -6.14 6.68
N TYR A 153 5.40 -6.93 5.63
CA TYR A 153 6.37 -7.09 4.54
C TYR A 153 6.43 -5.86 3.62
N GLY A 154 5.29 -5.21 3.40
CA GLY A 154 5.19 -3.99 2.62
C GLY A 154 5.93 -2.82 3.26
N THR A 155 5.88 -2.69 4.59
CA THR A 155 6.61 -1.64 5.34
C THR A 155 8.12 -1.67 5.03
N TRP A 156 8.76 -2.84 5.04
CA TRP A 156 10.17 -2.94 4.65
C TRP A 156 10.39 -2.81 3.15
N GLY A 157 9.39 -3.19 2.33
CA GLY A 157 9.40 -2.94 0.89
C GLY A 157 9.26 -1.47 0.52
N GLU A 158 8.86 -0.61 1.45
CA GLU A 158 8.79 0.85 1.28
C GLU A 158 9.96 1.56 1.96
N LEU A 159 10.16 1.31 3.25
CA LEU A 159 11.24 1.92 4.02
C LEU A 159 12.63 1.53 3.50
N GLY A 160 12.84 0.26 3.19
CA GLY A 160 14.13 -0.24 2.73
C GLY A 160 14.64 0.44 1.46
N PRO A 161 13.85 0.48 0.37
CA PRO A 161 14.22 1.22 -0.85
C PRO A 161 14.49 2.70 -0.63
N ILE A 162 13.73 3.40 0.23
CA ILE A 162 13.98 4.81 0.57
C ILE A 162 15.35 4.99 1.22
N LEU A 163 15.68 4.13 2.19
CA LEU A 163 17.02 4.13 2.82
C LEU A 163 18.12 3.74 1.83
N ALA A 164 17.87 2.71 1.00
CA ALA A 164 18.83 2.28 -0.02
C ALA A 164 19.07 3.40 -1.06
N MET A 165 18.04 4.13 -1.46
CA MET A 165 18.15 5.26 -2.37
C MET A 165 19.02 6.37 -1.76
N ALA A 166 18.79 6.72 -0.50
CA ALA A 166 19.57 7.74 0.18
C ALA A 166 21.06 7.38 0.33
N ILE A 167 21.37 6.09 0.46
CA ILE A 167 22.74 5.61 0.65
C ILE A 167 23.43 5.32 -0.69
N LEU A 168 22.76 4.58 -1.58
CA LEU A 168 23.38 3.98 -2.76
C LEU A 168 23.32 4.88 -3.99
N LEU A 169 22.37 5.81 -4.08
CA LEU A 169 22.28 6.80 -5.15
C LEU A 169 22.88 8.17 -4.77
N SER A 170 23.51 8.27 -3.61
CA SER A 170 24.25 9.47 -3.22
C SER A 170 25.44 9.71 -4.15
N THR A 171 25.61 10.96 -4.57
CA THR A 171 26.77 11.41 -5.36
C THR A 171 28.06 11.58 -4.55
N ARG A 172 27.96 11.43 -3.22
CA ARG A 172 29.05 11.64 -2.26
C ARG A 172 29.83 10.34 -2.01
N THR A 173 31.03 10.49 -1.47
CA THR A 173 31.81 9.33 -0.99
C THR A 173 31.09 8.64 0.20
N GLY A 174 31.26 7.34 0.34
CA GLY A 174 30.49 6.55 1.32
C GLY A 174 30.54 7.09 2.75
N TRP A 175 31.70 7.56 3.25
CA TRP A 175 31.81 8.12 4.60
C TRP A 175 31.10 9.48 4.76
N GLN A 176 31.12 10.32 3.72
CA GLN A 176 30.40 11.61 3.70
C GLN A 176 28.88 11.36 3.71
N THR A 177 28.40 10.39 2.92
CA THR A 177 26.99 9.98 2.92
C THR A 177 26.57 9.51 4.31
N MET A 178 27.36 8.70 5.00
CA MET A 178 27.07 8.25 6.36
C MET A 178 27.03 9.41 7.37
N LEU A 179 27.93 10.38 7.23
CA LEU A 179 27.96 11.57 8.09
C LEU A 179 26.70 12.43 7.88
N VAL A 180 26.36 12.68 6.63
CA VAL A 180 25.17 13.49 6.27
C VAL A 180 23.88 12.79 6.71
N LEU A 181 23.77 11.48 6.47
CA LEU A 181 22.62 10.69 6.90
C LEU A 181 22.53 10.65 8.43
N GLY A 182 23.67 10.52 9.13
CA GLY A 182 23.74 10.62 10.59
C GLY A 182 23.31 11.97 11.13
N ALA A 183 23.73 13.07 10.49
CA ALA A 183 23.31 14.42 10.85
C ALA A 183 21.79 14.62 10.59
N PHE A 184 21.28 14.14 9.46
CA PHE A 184 19.85 14.15 9.17
C PHE A 184 19.06 13.35 10.20
N LEU A 185 19.49 12.14 10.54
CA LEU A 185 18.89 11.31 11.58
C LEU A 185 18.90 12.01 12.95
N ALA A 186 20.00 12.70 13.30
CA ALA A 186 20.07 13.47 14.56
C ALA A 186 19.02 14.60 14.59
N ILE A 187 18.81 15.31 13.47
CA ILE A 187 17.74 16.32 13.35
C ILE A 187 16.37 15.67 13.49
N CYS A 188 16.12 14.52 12.85
CA CYS A 188 14.88 13.77 12.99
C CYS A 188 14.61 13.35 14.45
N LEU A 189 15.65 12.87 15.14
CA LEU A 189 15.56 12.53 16.58
C LEU A 189 15.26 13.75 17.45
N LEU A 190 15.88 14.90 17.18
CA LEU A 190 15.57 16.14 17.86
C LEU A 190 14.10 16.54 17.64
N CYS A 191 13.62 16.50 16.40
CA CYS A 191 12.21 16.78 16.08
C CYS A 191 11.23 15.82 16.76
N ALA A 192 11.61 14.56 16.97
CA ALA A 192 10.81 13.58 17.69
C ALA A 192 10.87 13.77 19.21
N MET A 193 12.05 14.08 19.78
CA MET A 193 12.27 14.14 21.23
C MET A 193 11.76 15.44 21.86
N LEU A 194 11.87 16.57 21.17
CA LEU A 194 11.44 17.87 21.70
C LEU A 194 9.95 17.89 22.07
N PRO A 195 9.02 17.51 21.16
CA PRO A 195 7.61 17.44 21.48
C PRO A 195 7.30 16.40 22.57
N THR A 196 7.93 15.22 22.54
CA THR A 196 7.67 14.16 23.54
C THR A 196 8.10 14.54 24.94
N LYS A 197 9.23 15.24 25.08
CA LYS A 197 9.65 15.82 26.38
C LYS A 197 8.68 16.91 26.85
N ALA A 198 8.29 17.82 25.96
CA ALA A 198 7.33 18.88 26.28
C ALA A 198 5.96 18.31 26.66
N LEU A 199 5.51 17.22 26.00
CA LEU A 199 4.27 16.52 26.31
C LEU A 199 4.32 15.80 27.66
N ARG A 200 5.48 15.22 28.03
CA ARG A 200 5.67 14.56 29.36
C ARG A 200 5.76 15.57 30.51
N THR A 201 6.32 16.75 30.27
CA THR A 201 6.53 17.78 31.29
C THR A 201 5.34 18.72 31.46
N GLY A 202 4.43 18.79 30.49
CA GLY A 202 3.31 19.73 30.49
C GLY A 202 2.01 19.16 29.96
N HIS A 203 1.13 18.63 30.82
CA HIS A 203 -0.26 18.32 30.49
C HIS A 203 -1.00 19.48 29.75
N ARG A 204 -0.55 20.72 29.92
CA ARG A 204 -1.14 21.91 29.28
C ARG A 204 -0.91 21.93 27.76
N LEU A 205 0.26 21.56 27.28
CA LEU A 205 0.56 21.55 25.84
C LEU A 205 -0.18 20.42 25.12
N TYR A 206 -0.21 19.24 25.73
CA TYR A 206 -0.98 18.09 25.19
C TYR A 206 -2.48 18.41 25.11
N ARG A 207 -3.05 18.93 26.22
CA ARG A 207 -4.45 19.34 26.26
C ARG A 207 -4.73 20.45 25.26
N PHE A 208 -3.84 21.46 25.16
CA PHE A 208 -3.96 22.52 24.16
C PHE A 208 -3.97 21.97 22.73
N LEU A 209 -3.08 21.02 22.38
CA LEU A 209 -3.01 20.41 21.05
C LEU A 209 -4.23 19.52 20.77
N THR A 210 -4.71 18.75 21.75
CA THR A 210 -5.89 17.88 21.59
C THR A 210 -7.21 18.66 21.61
N GLU A 211 -7.36 19.64 22.48
CA GLU A 211 -8.55 20.52 22.54
C GLU A 211 -8.64 21.42 21.31
N ASN A 212 -7.51 21.89 20.77
CA ASN A 212 -7.46 22.73 19.58
C ASN A 212 -7.28 21.96 18.26
N ALA A 213 -7.21 20.63 18.29
CA ALA A 213 -7.12 19.80 17.08
C ALA A 213 -8.34 19.98 16.15
N ASN A 214 -9.50 20.29 16.72
CA ASN A 214 -10.78 20.48 16.01
C ASN A 214 -11.22 21.95 15.93
N THR A 215 -10.38 22.89 16.34
CA THR A 215 -10.69 24.32 16.23
C THR A 215 -10.50 24.83 14.79
N SER A 216 -11.06 26.00 14.48
CA SER A 216 -10.88 26.67 13.19
C SER A 216 -9.42 26.97 12.84
N SER A 217 -8.54 27.04 13.85
CA SER A 217 -7.10 27.28 13.65
C SER A 217 -6.34 26.14 12.97
N GLN A 218 -6.86 24.92 12.99
CA GLN A 218 -6.23 23.73 12.39
C GLN A 218 -4.75 23.56 12.81
N THR A 219 -4.43 23.88 14.07
CA THR A 219 -3.05 24.00 14.56
C THR A 219 -2.23 22.74 14.31
N LEU A 220 -2.82 21.56 14.57
CA LEU A 220 -2.12 20.29 14.36
C LEU A 220 -1.77 20.06 12.89
N MET A 221 -2.70 20.40 11.98
CA MET A 221 -2.44 20.29 10.54
C MET A 221 -1.33 21.24 10.08
N ARG A 222 -1.32 22.48 10.59
CA ARG A 222 -0.26 23.46 10.29
C ARG A 222 1.10 22.98 10.79
N LEU A 223 1.18 22.43 12.01
CA LEU A 223 2.42 21.88 12.57
C LEU A 223 2.91 20.67 11.76
N THR A 224 2.00 19.80 11.34
CA THR A 224 2.35 18.66 10.48
C THR A 224 2.88 19.09 9.13
N THR A 225 2.22 20.07 8.47
CA THR A 225 2.68 20.62 7.19
C THR A 225 4.02 21.35 7.35
N PHE A 226 4.20 22.08 8.46
CA PHE A 226 5.49 22.70 8.76
C PHE A 226 6.59 21.65 8.94
N LEU A 227 6.36 20.59 9.72
CA LEU A 227 7.31 19.49 9.91
C LEU A 227 7.68 18.85 8.57
N LEU A 228 6.68 18.59 7.71
CA LEU A 228 6.89 18.04 6.38
C LEU A 228 7.82 18.93 5.56
N ILE A 229 7.44 20.20 5.37
CA ILE A 229 8.22 21.14 4.54
C ILE A 229 9.61 21.35 5.15
N PHE A 230 9.72 21.46 6.47
CA PHE A 230 11.00 21.61 7.17
C PHE A 230 11.94 20.43 6.89
N LEU A 231 11.49 19.18 7.07
CA LEU A 231 12.33 18.00 6.86
C LEU A 231 12.64 17.76 5.37
N VAL A 232 11.70 18.05 4.48
CA VAL A 232 11.95 18.03 3.02
C VAL A 232 13.02 19.07 2.65
N THR A 233 12.95 20.29 3.21
CA THR A 233 13.96 21.35 2.98
C THR A 233 15.32 20.93 3.52
N ILE A 234 15.38 20.39 4.74
CA ILE A 234 16.64 19.88 5.33
C ILE A 234 17.21 18.74 4.47
N SER A 235 16.35 17.83 4.00
CA SER A 235 16.76 16.76 3.09
C SER A 235 17.40 17.33 1.82
N ALA A 236 16.74 18.31 1.19
CA ALA A 236 17.26 19.00 0.00
C ALA A 236 18.57 19.76 0.26
N LEU A 237 18.71 20.46 1.40
CA LEU A 237 19.95 21.14 1.79
C LEU A 237 21.11 20.16 2.00
N PHE A 238 20.82 18.96 2.44
CA PHE A 238 21.79 17.88 2.59
C PHE A 238 22.00 17.08 1.30
N GLU A 239 21.41 17.50 0.18
CA GLU A 239 21.43 16.78 -1.11
C GLU A 239 20.92 15.32 -0.98
N LEU A 240 20.04 15.09 -0.02
CA LEU A 240 19.26 13.86 0.10
C LEU A 240 17.95 14.01 -0.66
N ASP A 241 17.34 12.90 -1.01
CA ASP A 241 16.05 12.94 -1.71
C ASP A 241 14.92 13.46 -0.80
N ALA A 242 14.00 14.24 -1.38
CA ALA A 242 12.83 14.80 -0.69
C ALA A 242 11.94 13.73 -0.08
N VAL A 243 11.89 12.53 -0.68
CA VAL A 243 11.15 11.37 -0.21
C VAL A 243 11.58 10.96 1.20
N LEU A 244 12.89 10.97 1.48
CA LEU A 244 13.42 10.63 2.80
C LEU A 244 12.91 11.62 3.87
N GLY A 245 12.94 12.92 3.56
CA GLY A 245 12.46 13.98 4.46
C GLY A 245 10.97 13.86 4.74
N ALA A 246 10.18 13.63 3.70
CA ALA A 246 8.75 13.48 3.80
C ALA A 246 8.33 12.22 4.60
N PHE A 247 8.98 11.10 4.32
CA PHE A 247 8.77 9.85 5.03
C PHE A 247 9.15 9.98 6.52
N ALA A 248 10.29 10.59 6.82
CA ALA A 248 10.74 10.86 8.18
C ALA A 248 9.73 11.74 8.94
N ALA A 249 9.14 12.75 8.30
CA ALA A 249 8.12 13.60 8.91
C ALA A 249 6.89 12.77 9.33
N GLY A 250 6.41 11.88 8.47
CA GLY A 250 5.30 10.97 8.77
C GLY A 250 5.62 10.02 9.92
N PHE A 251 6.78 9.38 9.88
CA PHE A 251 7.23 8.47 10.93
C PHE A 251 7.39 9.16 12.29
N ILE A 252 7.95 10.37 12.32
CA ILE A 252 8.05 11.20 13.53
C ILE A 252 6.66 11.54 14.07
N LEU A 253 5.76 11.93 13.19
CA LEU A 253 4.37 12.23 13.57
C LEU A 253 3.69 11.01 14.21
N ARG A 254 3.87 9.83 13.64
CA ARG A 254 3.37 8.56 14.20
C ARG A 254 4.00 8.23 15.55
N TYR A 255 5.30 8.51 15.71
CA TYR A 255 6.00 8.32 16.98
C TYR A 255 5.49 9.25 18.09
N ILE A 256 5.16 10.50 17.75
CA ILE A 256 4.63 11.50 18.69
C ILE A 256 3.17 11.18 19.08
N ILE A 257 2.38 10.64 18.14
CA ILE A 257 0.96 10.29 18.30
C ILE A 257 0.79 8.77 18.06
N PRO A 258 1.21 7.91 19.02
CA PRO A 258 1.26 6.45 18.80
C PRO A 258 -0.10 5.80 18.55
N ASP A 259 -1.15 6.31 19.22
CA ASP A 259 -2.51 5.77 19.09
C ASP A 259 -3.24 6.32 17.84
N GLY A 260 -2.56 7.19 17.08
CA GLY A 260 -3.14 7.91 15.96
C GLY A 260 -4.17 8.96 16.40
N SER A 261 -4.51 9.84 15.49
CA SER A 261 -5.63 10.78 15.66
C SER A 261 -6.50 10.68 14.42
N LYS A 262 -7.68 10.03 14.54
CA LYS A 262 -8.64 9.91 13.43
C LYS A 262 -8.94 11.26 12.79
N SER A 263 -9.00 12.34 13.60
CA SER A 263 -9.23 13.69 13.10
C SER A 263 -8.07 14.22 12.26
N LEU A 264 -6.82 13.98 12.68
CA LEU A 264 -5.63 14.35 11.90
C LEU A 264 -5.52 13.52 10.63
N GLU A 265 -5.72 12.20 10.74
CA GLU A 265 -5.68 11.26 9.62
C GLU A 265 -6.68 11.66 8.53
N MET A 266 -7.96 11.89 8.88
CA MET A 266 -8.95 12.39 7.91
C MET A 266 -8.56 13.71 7.25
N LYS A 267 -7.91 14.63 7.97
CA LYS A 267 -7.46 15.91 7.41
C LYS A 267 -6.27 15.74 6.48
N LEU A 268 -5.30 14.90 6.86
CA LEU A 268 -4.16 14.56 6.01
C LEU A 268 -4.59 13.82 4.75
N GLU A 269 -5.47 12.82 4.90
CA GLU A 269 -6.08 12.11 3.77
C GLU A 269 -6.88 13.06 2.88
N GLY A 270 -7.65 13.99 3.45
CA GLY A 270 -8.42 14.98 2.70
C GLY A 270 -7.56 15.89 1.84
N VAL A 271 -6.44 16.40 2.35
CA VAL A 271 -5.49 17.22 1.58
C VAL A 271 -4.68 16.35 0.63
N GLY A 272 -4.20 15.20 1.10
CA GLY A 272 -3.38 14.27 0.31
C GLY A 272 -4.18 13.69 -0.85
N TYR A 273 -5.15 12.83 -0.57
CA TYR A 273 -5.93 12.13 -1.60
C TYR A 273 -6.96 13.03 -2.29
N GLY A 274 -7.41 14.13 -1.66
CA GLY A 274 -8.35 15.08 -2.25
C GLY A 274 -7.72 16.05 -3.23
N PHE A 275 -6.41 16.33 -3.13
CA PHE A 275 -5.75 17.35 -3.96
C PHE A 275 -4.36 16.95 -4.43
N LEU A 276 -3.39 16.82 -3.53
CA LEU A 276 -1.97 16.78 -3.89
C LEU A 276 -1.55 15.46 -4.56
N ILE A 277 -2.00 14.33 -4.05
CA ILE A 277 -1.64 12.99 -4.56
C ILE A 277 -2.22 12.74 -5.97
N PRO A 278 -3.47 13.12 -6.28
CA PRO A 278 -3.96 13.10 -7.66
C PRO A 278 -3.10 13.91 -8.63
N VAL A 279 -2.67 15.13 -8.24
CA VAL A 279 -1.74 15.93 -9.05
C VAL A 279 -0.46 15.16 -9.32
N PHE A 280 0.15 14.55 -8.28
CA PHE A 280 1.34 13.72 -8.42
C PHE A 280 1.14 12.59 -9.44
N PHE A 281 0.05 11.83 -9.37
CA PHE A 281 -0.16 10.73 -10.30
C PHE A 281 -0.42 11.18 -11.74
N VAL A 282 -1.19 12.25 -11.94
CA VAL A 282 -1.44 12.80 -13.28
C VAL A 282 -0.15 13.34 -13.90
N VAL A 283 0.64 14.09 -13.15
CA VAL A 283 1.92 14.65 -13.66
C VAL A 283 2.96 13.56 -13.89
N SER A 284 3.02 12.55 -13.00
CA SER A 284 3.87 11.37 -13.21
C SER A 284 3.47 10.60 -14.48
N GLY A 285 2.18 10.50 -14.76
CA GLY A 285 1.67 9.94 -16.01
C GLY A 285 2.07 10.78 -17.22
N ALA A 286 1.95 12.11 -17.13
CA ALA A 286 2.33 13.03 -18.20
C ALA A 286 3.83 12.95 -18.57
N ALA A 287 4.67 12.52 -17.63
CA ALA A 287 6.10 12.31 -17.88
C ALA A 287 6.41 10.99 -18.62
N ILE A 288 5.43 10.07 -18.79
CA ILE A 288 5.64 8.80 -19.48
C ILE A 288 5.68 9.01 -21.00
N ASN A 289 6.83 8.71 -21.59
CA ASN A 289 6.99 8.67 -23.06
C ASN A 289 6.41 7.38 -23.63
N VAL A 290 5.16 7.42 -24.10
CA VAL A 290 4.45 6.25 -24.65
C VAL A 290 5.18 5.63 -25.84
N ARG A 291 5.82 6.45 -26.67
CA ARG A 291 6.57 5.96 -27.85
C ARG A 291 7.82 5.18 -27.41
N ALA A 292 8.51 5.65 -26.39
CA ALA A 292 9.66 4.93 -25.82
C ALA A 292 9.24 3.60 -25.18
N VAL A 293 8.12 3.58 -24.48
CA VAL A 293 7.54 2.36 -23.90
C VAL A 293 7.14 1.37 -24.97
N ALA A 294 6.43 1.82 -26.01
CA ALA A 294 6.02 0.99 -27.14
C ALA A 294 7.21 0.45 -27.95
N GLY A 295 8.31 1.20 -28.00
CA GLY A 295 9.56 0.77 -28.64
C GLY A 295 10.35 -0.29 -27.88
N ARG A 296 10.03 -0.54 -26.60
CA ARG A 296 10.77 -1.46 -25.71
C ARG A 296 9.85 -2.45 -24.96
N PRO A 297 8.96 -3.18 -25.66
CA PRO A 297 7.99 -4.07 -24.98
C PRO A 297 8.67 -5.20 -24.21
N ALA A 298 9.80 -5.70 -24.70
CA ALA A 298 10.57 -6.74 -24.01
C ALA A 298 11.11 -6.26 -22.65
N LEU A 299 11.55 -4.99 -22.57
CA LEU A 299 12.00 -4.39 -21.30
C LEU A 299 10.83 -4.24 -20.32
N LEU A 300 9.68 -3.76 -20.78
CA LEU A 300 8.47 -3.60 -20.00
C LEU A 300 8.04 -4.93 -19.37
N VAL A 301 7.88 -5.96 -20.19
CA VAL A 301 7.45 -7.30 -19.73
C VAL A 301 8.50 -7.92 -18.81
N ALA A 302 9.78 -7.86 -19.18
CA ALA A 302 10.85 -8.42 -18.37
C ALA A 302 10.92 -7.75 -16.98
N PHE A 303 10.75 -6.42 -16.92
CA PHE A 303 10.76 -5.71 -15.63
C PHE A 303 9.58 -6.10 -14.74
N ILE A 304 8.37 -6.23 -15.29
CA ILE A 304 7.18 -6.71 -14.55
C ILE A 304 7.42 -8.12 -14.02
N VAL A 305 7.92 -9.02 -14.87
CA VAL A 305 8.22 -10.42 -14.48
C VAL A 305 9.30 -10.46 -13.41
N MET A 306 10.38 -9.68 -13.58
CA MET A 306 11.47 -9.62 -12.59
C MET A 306 11.00 -9.04 -11.26
N LEU A 307 10.20 -7.97 -11.27
CA LEU A 307 9.62 -7.40 -10.06
C LEU A 307 8.76 -8.43 -9.33
N MET A 308 7.96 -9.19 -10.07
CA MET A 308 7.17 -10.29 -9.51
C MET A 308 8.05 -11.38 -8.93
N LEU A 309 9.07 -11.86 -9.65
CA LEU A 309 9.94 -12.95 -9.17
C LEU A 309 10.82 -12.51 -8.00
N ILE A 310 11.50 -11.38 -8.12
CA ILE A 310 12.48 -10.90 -7.14
C ILE A 310 11.80 -10.50 -5.83
N ARG A 311 10.58 -9.94 -5.90
CA ARG A 311 9.86 -9.49 -4.70
C ARG A 311 8.89 -10.55 -4.16
N ALA A 312 8.09 -11.21 -5.00
CA ALA A 312 7.09 -12.16 -4.53
C ALA A 312 7.71 -13.46 -3.99
N VAL A 313 8.75 -13.99 -4.65
CA VAL A 313 9.32 -15.27 -4.23
C VAL A 313 9.94 -15.23 -2.83
N PRO A 314 10.79 -14.26 -2.45
CA PRO A 314 11.30 -14.17 -1.08
C PRO A 314 10.20 -13.98 -0.04
N VAL A 315 9.16 -13.17 -0.33
CA VAL A 315 8.01 -12.98 0.57
C VAL A 315 7.25 -14.30 0.76
N TYR A 316 6.96 -15.02 -0.32
CA TYR A 316 6.29 -16.32 -0.26
C TYR A 316 7.11 -17.35 0.55
N VAL A 317 8.42 -17.41 0.31
CA VAL A 317 9.32 -18.32 1.03
C VAL A 317 9.39 -17.97 2.52
N ALA A 318 9.53 -16.67 2.85
CA ALA A 318 9.56 -16.20 4.24
C ALA A 318 8.28 -16.57 4.99
N LEU A 319 7.11 -16.32 4.38
CA LEU A 319 5.81 -16.74 4.92
C LEU A 319 5.65 -18.25 5.04
N SER A 320 6.34 -19.02 4.21
CA SER A 320 6.30 -20.49 4.26
C SER A 320 7.18 -21.07 5.35
N LEU A 321 8.26 -20.38 5.70
CA LEU A 321 9.19 -20.76 6.76
C LEU A 321 8.74 -20.28 8.14
N ASP A 322 7.97 -19.19 8.20
CA ASP A 322 7.47 -18.66 9.46
C ASP A 322 6.21 -19.41 9.90
N LYS A 323 6.41 -20.36 10.83
CA LYS A 323 5.34 -21.20 11.39
C LYS A 323 4.76 -20.69 12.71
N ARG A 324 5.24 -19.57 13.24
CA ARG A 324 5.02 -19.17 14.64
C ARG A 324 3.72 -18.42 14.88
N GLU A 325 3.24 -17.65 13.90
CA GLU A 325 2.01 -16.86 14.05
C GLU A 325 1.05 -17.18 12.90
N ASN A 326 -0.06 -17.85 13.21
CA ASN A 326 -1.18 -18.21 12.31
C ASN A 326 -0.73 -18.65 10.91
N PRO A 327 -0.59 -19.94 10.65
CA PRO A 327 -0.09 -20.42 9.36
C PRO A 327 -1.08 -20.07 8.25
N LEU A 328 -0.72 -19.06 7.45
CA LEU A 328 -1.47 -18.72 6.24
C LEU A 328 -1.46 -19.93 5.28
N SER A 329 -2.58 -20.22 4.64
CA SER A 329 -2.66 -21.23 3.60
C SER A 329 -1.72 -20.88 2.44
N SER A 330 -1.30 -21.86 1.64
CA SER A 330 -0.42 -21.62 0.50
C SER A 330 -0.99 -20.56 -0.47
N HIS A 331 -2.31 -20.54 -0.67
CA HIS A 331 -2.99 -19.55 -1.51
C HIS A 331 -2.92 -18.14 -0.90
N HIS A 332 -3.16 -18.01 0.41
CA HIS A 332 -3.04 -16.74 1.11
C HIS A 332 -1.60 -16.18 1.08
N ARG A 333 -0.58 -17.05 1.14
CA ARG A 333 0.83 -16.64 0.98
C ARG A 333 1.10 -16.10 -0.42
N VAL A 334 0.53 -16.72 -1.47
CA VAL A 334 0.59 -16.19 -2.84
C VAL A 334 -0.09 -14.83 -2.93
N THR A 335 -1.27 -14.69 -2.33
CA THR A 335 -2.00 -13.42 -2.28
C THR A 335 -1.13 -12.32 -1.64
N VAL A 336 -0.56 -12.55 -0.45
CA VAL A 336 0.34 -11.59 0.22
C VAL A 336 1.53 -11.26 -0.67
N ALA A 337 2.19 -12.27 -1.25
CA ALA A 337 3.34 -12.08 -2.12
C ALA A 337 3.02 -11.20 -3.34
N LEU A 338 1.86 -11.41 -3.99
CA LEU A 338 1.40 -10.60 -5.11
C LEU A 338 1.12 -9.15 -4.71
N TYR A 339 0.40 -8.93 -3.61
CA TYR A 339 0.17 -7.56 -3.11
C TYR A 339 1.48 -6.82 -2.81
N CYS A 340 2.47 -7.51 -2.25
CA CYS A 340 3.79 -6.93 -1.95
C CYS A 340 4.61 -6.55 -3.20
N THR A 341 4.17 -6.88 -4.42
CA THR A 341 4.84 -6.48 -5.67
C THR A 341 4.27 -5.20 -6.31
N THR A 342 3.33 -4.55 -5.65
CA THR A 342 2.78 -3.25 -6.08
C THR A 342 3.77 -2.13 -5.77
N ALA A 343 4.25 -1.38 -6.77
CA ALA A 343 5.51 -0.64 -6.58
C ALA A 343 5.62 0.73 -7.28
N LEU A 344 4.54 1.43 -7.64
CA LEU A 344 4.62 2.62 -8.50
C LEU A 344 5.32 3.85 -7.88
N PRO A 345 4.92 4.41 -6.70
CA PRO A 345 5.46 5.70 -6.24
C PRO A 345 6.97 5.70 -6.04
N ILE A 346 7.51 4.62 -5.47
CA ILE A 346 8.95 4.50 -5.23
C ILE A 346 9.71 4.32 -6.55
N ILE A 347 9.14 3.59 -7.52
CA ILE A 347 9.74 3.48 -8.87
C ILE A 347 9.83 4.86 -9.50
N VAL A 348 8.78 5.70 -9.41
CA VAL A 348 8.81 7.08 -9.90
C VAL A 348 9.91 7.88 -9.21
N ALA A 349 10.02 7.82 -7.88
CA ALA A 349 11.04 8.53 -7.13
C ALA A 349 12.46 8.07 -7.49
N VAL A 350 12.71 6.75 -7.48
CA VAL A 350 14.03 6.18 -7.80
C VAL A 350 14.44 6.49 -9.23
N THR A 351 13.56 6.33 -10.21
CA THR A 351 13.87 6.61 -11.61
C THR A 351 14.07 8.10 -11.88
N SER A 352 13.26 8.97 -11.25
CA SER A 352 13.42 10.42 -11.34
C SER A 352 14.78 10.86 -10.78
N LEU A 353 15.17 10.35 -9.61
CA LEU A 353 16.49 10.62 -9.02
C LEU A 353 17.61 10.06 -9.93
N ALA A 354 17.48 8.86 -10.45
CA ALA A 354 18.49 8.23 -11.32
C ALA A 354 18.69 9.02 -12.65
N VAL A 355 17.61 9.57 -13.20
CA VAL A 355 17.70 10.47 -14.38
C VAL A 355 18.36 11.78 -13.99
N LYS A 356 18.01 12.39 -12.85
CA LYS A 356 18.61 13.64 -12.36
C LYS A 356 20.10 13.51 -12.11
N VAL A 357 20.55 12.37 -11.57
CA VAL A 357 21.98 12.06 -11.33
C VAL A 357 22.71 11.56 -12.58
N GLY A 358 22.00 11.34 -13.68
CA GLY A 358 22.58 10.90 -14.96
C GLY A 358 22.93 9.42 -15.03
N THR A 359 22.43 8.60 -14.11
CA THR A 359 22.67 7.13 -14.07
C THR A 359 21.64 6.33 -14.87
N MET A 360 20.55 6.97 -15.33
CA MET A 360 19.49 6.34 -16.13
C MET A 360 19.00 7.31 -17.23
N GLN A 361 18.68 6.75 -18.40
CA GLN A 361 18.08 7.52 -19.51
C GLN A 361 16.58 7.73 -19.26
N GLY A 362 16.02 8.89 -19.68
CA GLY A 362 14.60 9.23 -19.48
C GLY A 362 13.63 8.22 -20.12
N ASP A 363 13.94 7.70 -21.32
CA ASP A 363 13.12 6.68 -22.00
C ASP A 363 13.07 5.35 -21.23
N THR A 364 14.19 4.98 -20.60
CA THR A 364 14.26 3.80 -19.74
C THR A 364 13.45 4.03 -18.47
N ALA A 365 13.59 5.19 -17.84
CA ALA A 365 12.79 5.59 -16.68
C ALA A 365 11.29 5.54 -16.99
N SER A 366 10.86 6.08 -18.15
CA SER A 366 9.46 6.02 -18.60
C SER A 366 8.95 4.58 -18.71
N THR A 367 9.78 3.65 -19.23
CA THR A 367 9.41 2.24 -19.35
C THR A 367 9.27 1.56 -17.98
N LEU A 368 10.15 1.87 -17.02
CA LEU A 368 10.08 1.33 -15.66
C LEU A 368 8.88 1.89 -14.88
N VAL A 369 8.58 3.19 -15.04
CA VAL A 369 7.39 3.81 -14.44
C VAL A 369 6.11 3.21 -15.02
N ALA A 370 6.05 3.00 -16.34
CA ALA A 370 4.91 2.32 -16.98
C ALA A 370 4.75 0.88 -16.46
N ALA A 371 5.84 0.14 -16.26
CA ALA A 371 5.81 -1.19 -15.67
C ALA A 371 5.28 -1.14 -14.23
N GLY A 372 5.74 -0.18 -13.41
CA GLY A 372 5.24 0.08 -12.06
C GLY A 372 3.73 0.35 -12.06
N ALA A 373 3.24 1.18 -12.97
CA ALA A 373 1.81 1.47 -13.13
C ALA A 373 0.98 0.22 -13.42
N ILE A 374 1.48 -0.63 -14.32
CA ILE A 374 0.83 -1.91 -14.65
C ILE A 374 0.78 -2.81 -13.40
N THR A 375 1.81 -2.82 -12.55
CA THR A 375 1.81 -3.65 -11.34
C THR A 375 0.78 -3.17 -10.31
N VAL A 376 0.52 -1.87 -10.19
CA VAL A 376 -0.52 -1.31 -9.31
C VAL A 376 -1.91 -1.82 -9.69
N PHE A 377 -2.16 -2.05 -10.97
CA PHE A 377 -3.40 -2.63 -11.47
C PHE A 377 -3.39 -4.17 -11.41
N LEU A 378 -2.37 -4.77 -11.99
CA LEU A 378 -2.31 -6.21 -12.25
C LEU A 378 -2.15 -7.03 -10.96
N MET A 379 -1.28 -6.60 -10.03
CA MET A 379 -0.95 -7.41 -8.85
C MET A 379 -2.09 -7.50 -7.84
N PRO A 380 -2.80 -6.41 -7.47
CA PRO A 380 -3.99 -6.53 -6.64
C PRO A 380 -5.13 -7.30 -7.33
N LEU A 381 -5.24 -7.23 -8.66
CA LEU A 381 -6.20 -8.02 -9.42
C LEU A 381 -5.89 -9.52 -9.29
N LEU A 382 -4.65 -9.93 -9.58
CA LEU A 382 -4.21 -11.32 -9.42
C LEU A 382 -4.31 -11.78 -7.95
N GLY A 383 -3.92 -10.91 -7.01
CA GLY A 383 -4.05 -11.17 -5.58
C GLY A 383 -5.50 -11.37 -5.15
N SER A 384 -6.45 -10.63 -5.72
CA SER A 384 -7.87 -10.82 -5.41
C SER A 384 -8.44 -12.12 -5.99
N ILE A 385 -7.99 -12.51 -7.18
CA ILE A 385 -8.38 -13.80 -7.76
C ILE A 385 -7.84 -14.94 -6.90
N THR A 386 -6.57 -14.88 -6.50
CA THR A 386 -5.97 -15.91 -5.63
C THR A 386 -6.63 -15.93 -4.25
N TYR A 387 -7.05 -14.78 -3.70
CA TYR A 387 -7.79 -14.70 -2.45
C TYR A 387 -9.17 -15.35 -2.56
N GLN A 388 -9.94 -15.01 -3.60
CA GLN A 388 -11.27 -15.62 -3.84
C GLN A 388 -11.18 -17.14 -4.06
N VAL A 389 -10.19 -17.58 -4.82
CA VAL A 389 -9.94 -19.03 -5.03
C VAL A 389 -9.53 -19.72 -3.72
N ALA A 390 -8.84 -19.05 -2.81
CA ALA A 390 -8.48 -19.60 -1.50
C ALA A 390 -9.69 -19.73 -0.56
N ASP A 391 -10.67 -18.85 -0.69
CA ASP A 391 -11.93 -18.91 0.08
C ASP A 391 -12.95 -19.90 -0.51
N VAL A 392 -12.74 -20.37 -1.71
CA VAL A 392 -13.53 -21.43 -2.34
C VAL A 392 -13.02 -22.79 -1.85
N HIS A 393 -13.92 -23.78 -1.69
CA HIS A 393 -13.52 -25.15 -1.37
C HIS A 393 -12.71 -25.73 -2.56
N PRO A 394 -11.38 -25.89 -2.47
CA PRO A 394 -10.54 -25.97 -3.66
C PRO A 394 -10.83 -27.22 -4.53
N VAL A 395 -11.25 -28.31 -3.91
CA VAL A 395 -11.47 -29.58 -4.63
C VAL A 395 -12.81 -29.60 -5.38
N THR A 396 -13.87 -29.01 -4.79
CA THR A 396 -15.21 -28.97 -5.39
C THR A 396 -15.32 -27.95 -6.49
N ALA A 397 -14.82 -26.72 -6.25
CA ALA A 397 -14.84 -25.65 -7.24
C ALA A 397 -14.00 -25.99 -8.49
N VAL A 398 -12.79 -26.53 -8.33
CA VAL A 398 -11.97 -26.97 -9.49
C VAL A 398 -12.66 -28.07 -10.27
N ARG A 399 -13.38 -28.99 -9.60
CA ARG A 399 -14.12 -30.04 -10.26
C ARG A 399 -15.33 -29.50 -11.03
N GLU A 400 -16.05 -28.53 -10.47
CA GLU A 400 -17.19 -27.88 -11.14
C GLU A 400 -16.72 -27.00 -12.30
N ILE A 401 -15.64 -26.25 -12.15
CA ILE A 401 -15.02 -25.48 -13.23
C ILE A 401 -14.54 -26.40 -14.37
N ALA A 402 -14.02 -27.58 -14.04
CA ALA A 402 -13.61 -28.55 -15.06
C ALA A 402 -14.80 -29.11 -15.85
N HIS A 403 -16.00 -29.18 -15.26
CA HIS A 403 -17.21 -29.60 -15.94
C HIS A 403 -17.93 -28.48 -16.70
N THR A 404 -17.85 -27.24 -16.23
CA THR A 404 -18.48 -26.05 -16.82
C THR A 404 -17.51 -24.88 -16.88
N PRO A 405 -16.52 -24.88 -17.81
CA PRO A 405 -15.48 -23.85 -17.87
C PRO A 405 -16.02 -22.43 -18.17
N SER A 406 -17.19 -22.32 -18.83
CA SER A 406 -17.86 -21.05 -19.14
C SER A 406 -18.32 -20.29 -17.89
N ASP A 407 -18.65 -21.00 -16.82
CA ASP A 407 -19.33 -20.46 -15.64
C ASP A 407 -18.39 -20.34 -14.42
N TRP A 408 -17.10 -20.44 -14.65
CA TRP A 408 -16.09 -20.44 -13.58
C TRP A 408 -16.22 -19.25 -12.59
N ARG A 409 -16.62 -18.06 -13.08
CA ARG A 409 -16.82 -16.89 -12.24
C ARG A 409 -17.99 -17.05 -11.29
N THR A 410 -19.09 -17.58 -11.76
CA THR A 410 -20.29 -17.82 -10.96
C THR A 410 -20.01 -18.87 -9.90
N ILE A 411 -19.36 -19.96 -10.27
CA ILE A 411 -18.97 -21.04 -9.37
C ILE A 411 -18.05 -20.51 -8.26
N VAL A 412 -17.02 -19.72 -8.62
CA VAL A 412 -16.11 -19.13 -7.63
C VAL A 412 -16.84 -18.17 -6.69
N LEU A 413 -17.76 -17.35 -7.20
CA LEU A 413 -18.52 -16.39 -6.40
C LEU A 413 -19.48 -17.09 -5.43
N GLU A 414 -20.19 -18.12 -5.86
CA GLU A 414 -21.11 -18.90 -5.03
C GLU A 414 -20.35 -19.60 -3.88
N HIS A 415 -19.25 -20.26 -4.18
CA HIS A 415 -18.42 -20.91 -3.16
C HIS A 415 -17.81 -19.91 -2.19
N ALA A 416 -17.38 -18.73 -2.66
CA ALA A 416 -16.84 -17.67 -1.81
C ALA A 416 -17.93 -17.09 -0.90
N GLN A 417 -19.16 -16.89 -1.39
CA GLN A 417 -20.29 -16.41 -0.59
C GLN A 417 -20.64 -17.37 0.53
N VAL A 418 -20.76 -18.65 0.22
CA VAL A 418 -21.07 -19.68 1.22
C VAL A 418 -19.98 -19.73 2.30
N ARG A 419 -18.72 -19.67 1.92
CA ARG A 419 -17.62 -19.69 2.88
C ARG A 419 -17.56 -18.42 3.73
N ALA A 420 -17.83 -17.26 3.14
CA ALA A 420 -17.93 -16.01 3.88
C ALA A 420 -19.04 -16.06 4.95
N LEU A 421 -20.20 -16.63 4.60
CA LEU A 421 -21.30 -16.84 5.54
C LEU A 421 -20.91 -17.80 6.68
N LEU A 422 -20.24 -18.91 6.37
CA LEU A 422 -19.75 -19.88 7.35
C LEU A 422 -18.72 -19.26 8.32
N HIS A 423 -17.75 -18.47 7.80
CA HIS A 423 -16.79 -17.75 8.62
C HIS A 423 -17.46 -16.69 9.51
N HIS A 424 -18.49 -16.02 9.00
CA HIS A 424 -19.21 -15.01 9.77
C HIS A 424 -20.03 -15.68 10.88
N GLN A 425 -20.67 -16.80 10.61
CA GLN A 425 -21.38 -17.63 11.58
C GLN A 425 -20.45 -18.09 12.72
N ASP A 426 -19.27 -18.62 12.37
CA ASP A 426 -18.28 -19.08 13.36
C ASP A 426 -17.74 -17.93 14.25
N ARG A 427 -17.59 -16.74 13.67
CA ARG A 427 -17.21 -15.52 14.41
C ARG A 427 -18.29 -15.09 15.37
N LEU A 428 -19.55 -15.07 14.95
CA LEU A 428 -20.69 -14.72 15.80
C LEU A 428 -20.88 -15.73 16.93
N LYS A 429 -20.65 -17.02 16.64
CA LYS A 429 -20.68 -18.07 17.66
C LYS A 429 -19.64 -17.85 18.75
N ARG A 430 -18.38 -17.55 18.36
CA ARG A 430 -17.30 -17.22 19.32
C ARG A 430 -17.60 -15.96 20.11
N MET A 431 -18.20 -14.94 19.47
CA MET A 431 -18.63 -13.72 20.19
C MET A 431 -19.74 -14.01 21.20
N ALA A 432 -20.71 -14.85 20.84
CA ALA A 432 -21.77 -15.27 21.75
C ALA A 432 -21.23 -16.06 22.95
N GLU A 433 -20.32 -17.02 22.70
CA GLU A 433 -19.63 -17.79 23.76
C GLU A 433 -18.82 -16.89 24.70
N THR A 434 -18.14 -15.87 24.14
CA THR A 434 -17.40 -14.89 24.95
C THR A 434 -18.33 -14.03 25.80
N LEU A 435 -19.44 -13.55 25.24
CA LEU A 435 -20.44 -12.78 25.99
C LEU A 435 -21.09 -13.61 27.09
N GLU A 436 -21.41 -14.88 26.82
CA GLU A 436 -21.96 -15.82 27.83
C GLU A 436 -20.95 -16.09 28.96
N SER A 437 -19.66 -16.17 28.66
CA SER A 437 -18.61 -16.33 29.67
C SER A 437 -18.45 -15.09 30.54
N LEU A 438 -18.59 -13.88 29.98
CA LEU A 438 -18.56 -12.61 30.72
C LEU A 438 -19.81 -12.43 31.59
N GLU A 439 -20.98 -12.88 31.11
CA GLU A 439 -22.21 -12.89 31.89
C GLU A 439 -22.08 -13.73 33.18
N LYS A 440 -21.41 -14.88 33.03
CA LYS A 440 -21.18 -15.78 34.20
C LYS A 440 -20.15 -15.24 35.19
N GLN A 441 -19.25 -14.35 34.78
CA GLN A 441 -18.19 -13.82 35.65
C GLN A 441 -18.52 -12.49 36.34
N GLU A 442 -19.21 -11.56 35.68
CA GLU A 442 -19.33 -10.16 36.17
C GLU A 442 -20.76 -9.61 36.18
N GLY A 443 -21.75 -10.31 35.68
CA GLY A 443 -23.09 -9.77 35.42
C GLY A 443 -23.10 -8.78 34.24
N LEU A 444 -24.10 -8.88 33.35
CA LEU A 444 -24.19 -8.03 32.17
C LEU A 444 -24.68 -6.62 32.53
N ASN A 445 -23.89 -5.59 32.20
CA ASN A 445 -24.38 -4.22 32.14
C ASN A 445 -25.30 -4.05 30.92
N GLY A 446 -26.24 -3.09 30.95
CA GLY A 446 -27.26 -2.90 29.91
C GLY A 446 -26.72 -2.72 28.46
N LEU A 447 -25.45 -2.34 28.31
CA LEU A 447 -24.74 -2.26 27.02
C LEU A 447 -24.37 -3.65 26.48
N ASP A 448 -24.03 -4.59 27.34
CA ASP A 448 -23.63 -5.94 26.97
C ASP A 448 -24.84 -6.80 26.63
N SER A 449 -25.98 -6.58 27.28
CA SER A 449 -27.27 -7.19 26.93
C SER A 449 -27.70 -6.81 25.50
N ARG A 450 -27.54 -5.56 25.11
CA ARG A 450 -27.83 -5.10 23.73
C ARG A 450 -26.88 -5.71 22.70
N ARG A 451 -25.61 -5.91 23.06
CA ARG A 451 -24.63 -6.58 22.19
C ARG A 451 -24.95 -8.03 21.98
N ALA A 452 -25.33 -8.75 23.04
CA ALA A 452 -25.77 -10.14 22.97
C ALA A 452 -27.00 -10.30 22.07
N GLU A 453 -27.99 -9.41 22.19
CA GLU A 453 -29.19 -9.42 21.33
C GLU A 453 -28.85 -9.15 19.86
N LEU A 454 -27.92 -8.23 19.57
CA LEU A 454 -27.48 -7.95 18.21
C LEU A 454 -26.71 -9.11 17.60
N VAL A 455 -25.87 -9.79 18.37
CA VAL A 455 -25.13 -10.98 17.91
C VAL A 455 -26.09 -12.12 17.60
N GLU A 456 -27.11 -12.35 18.44
CA GLU A 456 -28.10 -13.41 18.21
C GLU A 456 -28.99 -13.11 16.99
N ARG A 457 -29.43 -11.85 16.80
CA ARG A 457 -30.16 -11.45 15.57
C ARG A 457 -29.33 -11.66 14.29
N ALA A 458 -28.07 -11.26 14.33
CA ALA A 458 -27.16 -11.45 13.19
C ALA A 458 -26.92 -12.94 12.88
N ARG A 459 -26.85 -13.79 13.92
CA ARG A 459 -26.74 -15.24 13.77
C ARG A 459 -27.97 -15.85 13.11
N LEU A 460 -29.16 -15.48 13.58
CA LEU A 460 -30.41 -15.97 12.99
C LEU A 460 -30.58 -15.57 11.51
N GLU A 461 -30.11 -14.38 11.15
CA GLU A 461 -30.16 -13.91 9.75
C GLU A 461 -29.21 -14.73 8.85
N ILE A 462 -28.01 -15.06 9.34
CA ILE A 462 -27.06 -15.91 8.60
C ILE A 462 -27.58 -17.35 8.49
N ASP A 463 -28.16 -17.89 9.55
CA ASP A 463 -28.76 -19.22 9.53
C ASP A 463 -29.91 -19.30 8.49
N ARG A 464 -30.68 -18.20 8.33
CA ARG A 464 -31.70 -18.07 7.29
C ARG A 464 -31.07 -18.08 5.89
N GLN A 465 -30.03 -17.29 5.66
CA GLN A 465 -29.35 -17.22 4.37
C GLN A 465 -28.68 -18.55 3.99
N LEU A 466 -28.11 -19.28 4.95
CA LEU A 466 -27.56 -20.62 4.73
C LEU A 466 -28.65 -21.62 4.33
N LYS A 467 -29.83 -21.57 4.98
CA LYS A 467 -30.97 -22.40 4.61
C LYS A 467 -31.52 -22.11 3.22
N GLU A 468 -31.56 -20.84 2.81
CA GLU A 468 -31.94 -20.41 1.46
C GLU A 468 -30.99 -20.96 0.39
N LEU A 469 -29.71 -21.18 0.76
CA LEU A 469 -28.68 -21.82 -0.07
C LEU A 469 -28.71 -23.36 0.01
N GLY A 470 -29.68 -23.95 0.69
CA GLY A 470 -29.80 -25.39 0.85
C GLY A 470 -28.83 -26.03 1.83
N LEU A 471 -28.20 -25.24 2.71
CA LEU A 471 -27.25 -25.71 3.70
C LEU A 471 -27.90 -25.78 5.09
N ASP A 472 -27.60 -26.84 5.85
CA ASP A 472 -28.03 -26.93 7.24
C ASP A 472 -27.05 -26.19 8.16
N PRO A 473 -27.48 -25.10 8.84
CA PRO A 473 -26.63 -24.33 9.72
C PRO A 473 -26.03 -25.12 10.89
N GLN A 474 -26.70 -26.19 11.36
CA GLN A 474 -26.21 -27.00 12.48
C GLN A 474 -25.10 -27.98 12.06
N LEU A 475 -25.16 -28.47 10.81
CA LEU A 475 -24.16 -29.38 10.26
C LEU A 475 -22.90 -28.63 9.79
N THR A 476 -23.01 -27.35 9.42
CA THR A 476 -21.90 -26.57 8.87
C THR A 476 -20.80 -26.25 9.89
N THR A 477 -21.09 -26.22 11.18
CA THR A 477 -20.10 -26.01 12.26
C THR A 477 -19.17 -27.20 12.52
N GLN A 478 -19.50 -28.39 11.98
CA GLN A 478 -18.73 -29.62 12.12
C GLN A 478 -18.11 -30.10 10.80
N LEU A 479 -18.15 -29.29 9.74
CA LEU A 479 -17.71 -29.72 8.43
C LEU A 479 -16.20 -30.00 8.40
N PRO A 480 -15.80 -31.27 8.15
CA PRO A 480 -14.42 -31.57 7.82
C PRO A 480 -14.07 -30.93 6.47
N HIS A 481 -12.78 -30.79 6.16
CA HIS A 481 -12.26 -30.20 4.92
C HIS A 481 -12.78 -30.80 3.60
N ASN A 482 -13.72 -31.76 3.62
CA ASN A 482 -14.24 -32.55 2.50
C ASN A 482 -15.76 -32.46 2.32
N TYR A 483 -16.41 -31.39 2.76
CA TYR A 483 -17.86 -31.26 2.58
C TYR A 483 -18.24 -31.23 1.08
N ARG A 484 -19.14 -32.10 0.68
CA ARG A 484 -19.72 -32.12 -0.67
C ARG A 484 -21.07 -31.43 -0.63
N TYR A 485 -21.28 -30.44 -1.49
CA TYR A 485 -22.59 -29.83 -1.69
C TYR A 485 -23.58 -30.90 -2.14
N PRO A 486 -24.78 -30.97 -1.54
CA PRO A 486 -25.86 -31.76 -2.13
C PRO A 486 -26.16 -31.15 -3.50
N LYS A 487 -26.08 -31.97 -4.56
CA LYS A 487 -26.59 -31.59 -5.88
C LYS A 487 -28.11 -31.70 -5.82
N ASN A 488 -28.83 -30.58 -6.05
CA ASN A 488 -30.19 -30.63 -6.49
C ASN A 488 -30.22 -30.93 -7.97
#